data_f409a33a0b2ea4a4144b4acbf2ec9047
#
_entry.id   f409a33a0b2ea4a4144b4acbf2ec9047
#
_cell.length_a   1.000
_cell.length_b   1.000
_cell.length_c   1.000
_cell.angle_alpha   90.00
_cell.angle_beta   90.00
_cell.angle_gamma   90.00
#
_symmetry.space_group_name_H-M   'P 1'
#
loop_
_entity.id
_entity.type
_entity.pdbx_description
1 polymer ?
#
loop_
_entity_poly.entity_id
_entity_poly.type
_entity_poly.pdbx_seq_one_letter_code
_entity_poly.pdbx_strand_id
1 'polypeptide(L)'
;MKIFYYVFLILIISSSSFAQENQQSNSNSNEFLIQIKNHKFYPDIIKVKENVKFKLIIENLDSTVEEFESDDLKKEKLIQAGKSITIPIKGLSSGEYKFYGDFHQKTAQGKIVVK
;
A
#
# COMPACT_ATOMS: atom_id res chain seq x y z
N MET A 1 48.29 43.13 -39.70
CA MET A 1 47.02 43.04 -38.97
C MET A 1 46.75 41.62 -38.60
N LYS A 2 46.88 41.27 -37.36
CA LYS A 2 46.52 39.93 -36.88
C LYS A 2 45.14 40.01 -36.29
N ILE A 3 44.18 39.32 -36.91
CA ILE A 3 42.82 39.21 -36.42
C ILE A 3 42.79 38.00 -35.49
N PHE A 4 42.67 38.27 -34.19
CA PHE A 4 42.44 37.21 -33.22
C PHE A 4 40.98 36.87 -33.20
N TYR A 5 40.62 35.69 -33.74
CA TYR A 5 39.30 35.11 -33.54
C TYR A 5 39.26 34.49 -32.14
N TYR A 6 38.62 35.18 -31.25
CA TYR A 6 38.23 34.56 -29.98
C TYR A 6 37.10 33.61 -30.25
N VAL A 7 37.42 32.31 -30.32
CA VAL A 7 36.40 31.29 -30.28
C VAL A 7 35.87 31.24 -28.85
N PHE A 8 34.72 31.85 -28.62
CA PHE A 8 33.98 31.69 -27.40
C PHE A 8 33.41 30.28 -27.38
N LEU A 9 34.10 29.38 -26.68
CA LEU A 9 33.58 28.06 -26.36
C LEU A 9 32.46 28.23 -25.34
N ILE A 10 31.22 28.32 -25.80
CA ILE A 10 30.07 28.30 -24.91
C ILE A 10 29.92 26.87 -24.40
N LEU A 11 30.37 26.68 -23.18
CA LEU A 11 30.12 25.45 -22.46
C LEU A 11 28.65 25.44 -22.06
N ILE A 12 27.83 24.77 -22.88
CA ILE A 12 26.43 24.54 -22.52
C ILE A 12 26.46 23.51 -21.39
N ILE A 13 26.40 23.97 -20.16
CA ILE A 13 26.12 23.13 -19.02
C ILE A 13 24.64 22.75 -19.12
N SER A 14 24.40 21.62 -19.72
CA SER A 14 23.09 20.98 -19.70
C SER A 14 22.84 20.51 -18.25
N SER A 15 22.24 21.36 -17.47
CA SER A 15 21.70 20.99 -16.17
C SER A 15 20.51 20.05 -16.44
N SER A 16 20.80 18.78 -16.35
CA SER A 16 19.74 17.75 -16.26
C SER A 16 18.99 18.01 -14.96
N SER A 17 17.91 18.76 -15.06
CA SER A 17 16.91 18.81 -14.00
C SER A 17 16.37 17.40 -13.89
N PHE A 18 16.88 16.64 -12.91
CA PHE A 18 16.15 15.49 -12.42
C PHE A 18 14.84 16.04 -11.86
N ALA A 19 13.79 15.98 -12.65
CA ALA A 19 12.47 16.10 -12.13
C ALA A 19 12.34 14.96 -11.10
N GLN A 20 12.44 15.31 -9.83
CA GLN A 20 11.90 14.44 -8.79
C GLN A 20 10.42 14.29 -9.15
N GLU A 21 10.11 13.14 -9.68
CA GLU A 21 8.74 12.69 -9.80
C GLU A 21 8.25 12.61 -8.36
N ASN A 22 7.66 13.71 -7.91
CA ASN A 22 6.81 13.69 -6.74
C ASN A 22 5.75 12.66 -7.08
N GLN A 23 5.95 11.45 -6.61
CA GLN A 23 4.86 10.51 -6.45
C GLN A 23 3.94 11.12 -5.40
N GLN A 24 3.19 12.09 -5.86
CA GLN A 24 2.02 12.54 -5.18
C GLN A 24 1.07 11.35 -5.24
N SER A 25 1.20 10.48 -4.23
CA SER A 25 0.16 9.54 -3.93
C SER A 25 -1.10 10.37 -3.86
N ASN A 26 -1.99 10.20 -4.82
CA ASN A 26 -3.33 10.74 -4.77
C ASN A 26 -4.01 10.14 -3.54
N SER A 27 -3.80 10.79 -2.41
CA SER A 27 -4.33 10.41 -1.10
C SER A 27 -5.83 10.69 -0.98
N ASN A 28 -6.56 10.64 -2.09
CA ASN A 28 -8.01 10.69 -2.07
C ASN A 28 -8.66 9.31 -2.13
N SER A 29 -7.90 8.25 -2.26
CA SER A 29 -8.43 6.92 -2.13
C SER A 29 -8.17 6.43 -0.71
N ASN A 30 -9.22 6.31 0.08
CA ASN A 30 -9.18 5.62 1.37
C ASN A 30 -9.03 4.11 1.12
N GLU A 31 -7.99 3.73 0.41
CA GLU A 31 -7.68 2.36 0.04
C GLU A 31 -6.34 1.96 0.64
N PHE A 32 -6.30 0.78 1.22
CA PHE A 32 -5.11 0.24 1.86
C PHE A 32 -4.81 -1.13 1.28
N LEU A 33 -3.61 -1.30 0.76
CA LEU A 33 -3.14 -2.57 0.22
C LEU A 33 -2.49 -3.41 1.32
N ILE A 34 -2.92 -4.65 1.42
CA ILE A 34 -2.30 -5.69 2.22
C ILE A 34 -1.90 -6.82 1.28
N GLN A 35 -0.66 -7.25 1.34
CA GLN A 35 -0.17 -8.42 0.60
C GLN A 35 -0.01 -9.61 1.55
N ILE A 36 -0.39 -10.79 1.08
CA ILE A 36 -0.13 -12.05 1.75
C ILE A 36 1.07 -12.69 1.05
N LYS A 37 2.10 -12.95 1.81
CA LYS A 37 3.31 -13.62 1.32
C LYS A 37 3.91 -14.50 2.41
N ASN A 38 4.21 -15.75 2.08
CA ASN A 38 4.71 -16.74 3.04
C ASN A 38 3.80 -16.84 4.27
N HIS A 39 2.48 -16.84 4.04
CA HIS A 39 1.45 -16.94 5.09
C HIS A 39 1.54 -15.83 6.16
N LYS A 40 1.91 -14.62 5.73
CA LYS A 40 1.98 -13.42 6.56
C LYS A 40 1.36 -12.24 5.82
N PHE A 41 0.86 -11.27 6.57
CA PHE A 41 0.36 -10.01 6.03
C PHE A 41 1.45 -8.92 6.00
N TYR A 42 1.52 -8.20 4.89
CA TYR A 42 2.40 -7.07 4.67
C TYR A 42 1.62 -5.89 4.07
N PRO A 43 1.49 -4.76 4.79
CA PRO A 43 1.81 -4.55 6.20
C PRO A 43 0.85 -5.31 7.13
N ASP A 44 1.26 -5.56 8.34
CA ASP A 44 0.42 -6.21 9.36
C ASP A 44 -0.28 -5.20 10.29
N ILE A 45 0.07 -3.93 10.18
CA ILE A 45 -0.59 -2.81 10.88
C ILE A 45 -1.02 -1.77 9.86
N ILE A 46 -2.32 -1.48 9.83
CA ILE A 46 -2.93 -0.44 9.01
C ILE A 46 -3.44 0.66 9.93
N LYS A 47 -3.09 1.91 9.63
CA LYS A 47 -3.57 3.08 10.36
C LYS A 47 -4.62 3.82 9.54
N VAL A 48 -5.79 4.01 10.08
CA VAL A 48 -6.90 4.71 9.42
C VAL A 48 -7.47 5.79 10.33
N LYS A 49 -8.16 6.75 9.73
CA LYS A 49 -8.89 7.79 10.47
C LYS A 49 -10.22 7.25 10.98
N GLU A 50 -10.61 7.65 12.18
CA GLU A 50 -11.92 7.31 12.71
C GLU A 50 -13.06 7.90 11.88
N ASN A 51 -14.18 7.19 11.84
CA ASN A 51 -15.42 7.58 11.16
C ASN A 51 -15.29 7.87 9.65
N VAL A 52 -14.24 7.38 9.01
CA VAL A 52 -14.02 7.50 7.57
C VAL A 52 -14.11 6.13 6.90
N LYS A 53 -14.95 6.01 5.90
CA LYS A 53 -15.04 4.79 5.07
C LYS A 53 -13.73 4.54 4.36
N PHE A 54 -13.36 3.27 4.24
CA PHE A 54 -12.17 2.86 3.50
C PHE A 54 -12.36 1.48 2.87
N LYS A 55 -11.41 1.10 2.05
CA LYS A 55 -11.35 -0.23 1.42
C LYS A 55 -10.03 -0.89 1.76
N LEU A 56 -10.10 -2.17 2.09
CA LEU A 56 -8.93 -3.04 2.13
C LEU A 56 -8.82 -3.76 0.79
N ILE A 57 -7.66 -3.65 0.16
CA ILE A 57 -7.32 -4.46 -1.00
C ILE A 57 -6.35 -5.51 -0.51
N ILE A 58 -6.70 -6.78 -0.62
CA ILE A 58 -5.86 -7.88 -0.15
C ILE A 58 -5.43 -8.71 -1.34
N GLU A 59 -4.14 -8.77 -1.57
CA GLU A 59 -3.50 -9.49 -2.66
C GLU A 59 -2.77 -10.70 -2.11
N ASN A 60 -3.19 -11.90 -2.55
CA ASN A 60 -2.56 -13.13 -2.15
C ASN A 60 -1.44 -13.50 -3.13
N LEU A 61 -0.19 -13.30 -2.73
CA LEU A 61 0.99 -13.63 -3.53
C LEU A 61 1.44 -15.08 -3.36
N ASP A 62 0.80 -15.83 -2.47
CA ASP A 62 1.11 -17.23 -2.27
C ASP A 62 0.47 -18.13 -3.31
N SER A 63 0.98 -19.34 -3.43
CA SER A 63 0.43 -20.39 -4.31
C SER A 63 -0.74 -21.16 -3.69
N THR A 64 -1.11 -20.84 -2.46
CA THR A 64 -2.22 -21.45 -1.73
C THR A 64 -3.29 -20.42 -1.41
N VAL A 65 -4.53 -20.87 -1.29
CA VAL A 65 -5.66 -20.04 -0.88
C VAL A 65 -5.47 -19.59 0.59
N GLU A 66 -5.92 -18.38 0.88
CA GLU A 66 -6.01 -17.85 2.25
C GLU A 66 -7.42 -17.34 2.53
N GLU A 67 -7.82 -17.32 3.77
CA GLU A 67 -9.05 -16.72 4.23
C GLU A 67 -8.76 -15.56 5.16
N PHE A 68 -9.11 -14.36 4.71
CA PHE A 68 -9.09 -13.19 5.59
C PHE A 68 -10.27 -13.25 6.55
N GLU A 69 -9.99 -13.17 7.82
CA GLU A 69 -11.03 -13.20 8.85
C GLU A 69 -10.79 -12.13 9.91
N SER A 70 -11.85 -11.48 10.32
CA SER A 70 -11.84 -10.53 11.43
C SER A 70 -13.14 -10.60 12.18
N ASP A 71 -13.07 -11.06 13.42
CA ASP A 71 -14.19 -11.07 14.34
C ASP A 71 -14.61 -9.64 14.70
N ASP A 72 -13.61 -8.76 14.89
CA ASP A 72 -13.85 -7.35 15.23
C ASP A 72 -14.56 -6.58 14.11
N LEU A 73 -14.23 -6.88 12.86
CA LEU A 73 -14.86 -6.26 11.69
C LEU A 73 -16.10 -7.03 11.19
N LYS A 74 -16.30 -8.25 11.67
CA LYS A 74 -17.33 -9.18 11.17
C LYS A 74 -17.20 -9.42 9.66
N LYS A 75 -15.97 -9.71 9.24
CA LYS A 75 -15.63 -9.99 7.83
C LYS A 75 -14.94 -11.34 7.70
N GLU A 76 -15.27 -12.02 6.62
CA GLU A 76 -14.70 -13.31 6.24
C GLU A 76 -14.67 -13.38 4.72
N LYS A 77 -13.49 -13.52 4.11
CA LYS A 77 -13.31 -13.55 2.66
C LYS A 77 -12.19 -14.50 2.25
N LEU A 78 -12.47 -15.38 1.31
CA LEU A 78 -11.47 -16.20 0.64
C LEU A 78 -10.71 -15.39 -0.41
N ILE A 79 -9.39 -15.56 -0.44
CA ILE A 79 -8.53 -15.00 -1.47
C ILE A 79 -7.77 -16.14 -2.13
N GLN A 80 -8.16 -16.47 -3.36
CA GLN A 80 -7.51 -17.52 -4.14
C GLN A 80 -6.04 -17.19 -4.39
N ALA A 81 -5.22 -18.22 -4.57
CA ALA A 81 -3.81 -18.06 -4.88
C ALA A 81 -3.60 -17.12 -6.08
N GLY A 82 -2.73 -16.11 -5.91
CA GLY A 82 -2.41 -15.14 -6.95
C GLY A 82 -3.52 -14.15 -7.28
N LYS A 83 -4.58 -14.07 -6.48
CA LYS A 83 -5.73 -13.18 -6.70
C LYS A 83 -5.80 -12.09 -5.64
N SER A 84 -6.59 -11.08 -5.95
CA SER A 84 -6.87 -9.95 -5.06
C SER A 84 -8.36 -9.83 -4.82
N ILE A 85 -8.71 -9.34 -3.65
CA ILE A 85 -10.08 -8.96 -3.28
C ILE A 85 -10.12 -7.55 -2.72
N THR A 86 -11.28 -6.94 -2.76
CA THR A 86 -11.52 -5.64 -2.14
C THR A 86 -12.63 -5.78 -1.10
N ILE A 87 -12.36 -5.34 0.13
CA ILE A 87 -13.31 -5.37 1.23
C ILE A 87 -13.66 -3.94 1.60
N PRO A 88 -14.90 -3.48 1.36
CA PRO A 88 -15.35 -2.19 1.83
C PRO A 88 -15.59 -2.22 3.34
N ILE A 89 -15.07 -1.22 4.04
CA ILE A 89 -15.22 -1.06 5.49
C ILE A 89 -15.93 0.28 5.76
N LYS A 90 -16.96 0.23 6.57
CA LYS A 90 -17.63 1.44 7.09
C LYS A 90 -16.69 2.20 8.01
N GLY A 91 -16.93 3.47 8.25
CA GLY A 91 -16.22 4.25 9.25
C GLY A 91 -16.24 3.54 10.61
N LEU A 92 -15.08 3.40 11.21
CA LEU A 92 -14.88 2.73 12.49
C LEU A 92 -14.64 3.76 13.60
N SER A 93 -15.05 3.43 14.80
CA SER A 93 -14.68 4.21 15.98
C SER A 93 -13.21 3.96 16.34
N SER A 94 -12.61 4.91 17.06
CA SER A 94 -11.24 4.78 17.57
C SER A 94 -11.03 3.46 18.33
N GLY A 95 -9.93 2.80 18.06
CA GLY A 95 -9.60 1.53 18.66
C GLY A 95 -8.73 0.64 17.76
N GLU A 96 -8.60 -0.60 18.16
CA GLU A 96 -7.86 -1.63 17.42
C GLU A 96 -8.80 -2.73 16.96
N TYR A 97 -8.65 -3.16 15.72
CA TYR A 97 -9.45 -4.19 15.07
C TYR A 97 -8.52 -5.26 14.52
N LYS A 98 -8.57 -6.44 15.08
CA LYS A 98 -7.68 -7.54 14.69
C LYS A 98 -8.22 -8.28 13.48
N PHE A 99 -7.31 -8.78 12.66
CA PHE A 99 -7.61 -9.70 11.57
C PHE A 99 -6.52 -10.80 11.49
N TYR A 100 -6.86 -11.89 10.85
CA TYR A 100 -5.95 -13.02 10.68
C TYR A 100 -6.28 -13.80 9.42
N GLY A 101 -5.33 -14.64 9.00
CA GLY A 101 -5.54 -15.63 7.96
C GLY A 101 -5.96 -16.94 8.59
N ASP A 102 -7.18 -17.37 8.36
CA ASP A 102 -7.76 -18.53 9.06
C ASP A 102 -7.01 -19.82 8.74
N PHE A 103 -6.45 -19.94 7.55
CA PHE A 103 -5.71 -21.14 7.17
C PHE A 103 -4.27 -21.16 7.69
N HIS A 104 -3.77 -20.04 8.19
CA HIS A 104 -2.41 -19.91 8.73
C HIS A 104 -2.37 -18.97 9.94
N GLN A 105 -3.18 -19.26 10.95
CA GLN A 105 -3.41 -18.37 12.09
C GLN A 105 -2.15 -18.04 12.90
N LYS A 106 -1.18 -18.94 12.93
CA LYS A 106 0.05 -18.74 13.71
C LYS A 106 0.96 -17.66 13.11
N THR A 107 0.88 -17.42 11.82
CA THR A 107 1.76 -16.50 11.09
C THR A 107 1.01 -15.33 10.48
N ALA A 108 -0.19 -15.55 9.96
CA ALA A 108 -1.00 -14.54 9.31
C ALA A 108 -1.86 -13.79 10.33
N GLN A 109 -1.31 -12.72 10.90
CA GLN A 109 -1.98 -11.86 11.87
C GLN A 109 -1.70 -10.40 11.58
N GLY A 110 -2.69 -9.55 11.82
CA GLY A 110 -2.55 -8.12 11.70
C GLY A 110 -3.63 -7.37 12.46
N LYS A 111 -3.58 -6.06 12.37
CA LYS A 111 -4.58 -5.17 13.00
C LYS A 111 -4.73 -3.86 12.26
N ILE A 112 -5.90 -3.29 12.40
CA ILE A 112 -6.21 -1.92 12.00
C ILE A 112 -6.24 -1.07 13.25
N VAL A 113 -5.47 0.03 13.24
CA VAL A 113 -5.44 1.03 14.31
C VAL A 113 -6.20 2.25 13.83
N VAL A 114 -7.26 2.59 14.52
CA VAL A 114 -8.16 3.69 14.20
C VAL A 114 -7.99 4.82 15.22
N LYS A 115 -7.66 5.98 14.70
CA LYS A 115 -7.50 7.20 15.53
C LYS A 115 -8.20 8.39 14.92
#